data_3afbbf555e939f645ab1bb911e583726
#
_entry.id   3afbbf555e939f645ab1bb911e583726
#
_cell.length_a   1.000
_cell.length_b   1.000
_cell.length_c   1.000
_cell.angle_alpha   90.00
_cell.angle_beta   90.00
_cell.angle_gamma   90.00
#
_symmetry.space_group_name_H-M   'P 1'
#
loop_
_entity.id
_entity.type
_entity.pdbx_description
1 polymer ?
#
loop_
_entity_poly.entity_id
_entity_poly.type
_entity_poly.pdbx_seq_one_letter_code
_entity_poly.pdbx_strand_id
1 'polypeptide(L)'
;MASDQLENKTMASDQLEKMKSNAFRASSLLKAMSNQHRLMILCQLSPGEKCVSELEDLIDLSQSALSQHLARLRRDNLVKTRRQAQTIYYSLDGEEANTVISVLYKLYCRTPNATP
;
A
#
# COMPACT_ATOMS: atom_id res chain seq x y z
N MET A 1 4.17 45.74 6.49
CA MET A 1 3.06 44.89 6.92
C MET A 1 2.28 44.27 5.75
N ALA A 2 1.95 45.08 4.75
CA ALA A 2 1.23 44.53 3.57
C ALA A 2 2.05 43.50 2.84
N SER A 3 3.37 43.67 2.72
CA SER A 3 4.23 42.70 2.05
C SER A 3 4.34 41.40 2.85
N ASP A 4 4.36 41.47 4.18
CA ASP A 4 4.41 40.25 5.00
C ASP A 4 3.12 39.45 4.86
N GLN A 5 1.98 40.12 4.79
CA GLN A 5 0.71 39.45 4.60
C GLN A 5 0.64 38.80 3.22
N LEU A 6 1.20 39.45 2.22
CA LEU A 6 1.23 38.93 0.86
C LEU A 6 2.12 37.69 0.78
N GLU A 7 3.29 37.75 1.42
CA GLU A 7 4.20 36.60 1.46
C GLU A 7 3.55 35.43 2.20
N ASN A 8 2.85 35.70 3.31
CA ASN A 8 2.17 34.65 4.07
C ASN A 8 1.07 34.00 3.24
N LYS A 9 0.34 34.79 2.43
CA LYS A 9 -0.69 34.26 1.55
C LYS A 9 -0.08 33.37 0.46
N THR A 10 1.05 33.79 -0.10
CA THR A 10 1.74 32.99 -1.12
C THR A 10 2.24 31.66 -0.55
N MET A 11 2.86 31.72 0.64
CA MET A 11 3.34 30.51 1.29
C MET A 11 2.19 29.61 1.69
N ALA A 12 1.08 30.17 2.18
CA ALA A 12 -0.09 29.40 2.52
C ALA A 12 -0.71 28.74 1.30
N SER A 13 -0.72 29.41 0.14
CA SER A 13 -1.20 28.82 -1.10
C SER A 13 -0.35 27.66 -1.55
N ASP A 14 0.98 27.80 -1.48
CA ASP A 14 1.90 26.74 -1.83
C ASP A 14 1.76 25.55 -0.89
N GLN A 15 1.62 25.83 0.38
CA GLN A 15 1.41 24.79 1.38
C GLN A 15 0.08 24.06 1.15
N LEU A 16 -0.95 24.81 0.80
CA LEU A 16 -2.26 24.24 0.51
C LEU A 16 -2.20 23.32 -0.71
N GLU A 17 -1.50 23.77 -1.77
CA GLU A 17 -1.36 22.95 -2.98
C GLU A 17 -0.58 21.66 -2.67
N LYS A 18 0.47 21.75 -1.87
CA LYS A 18 1.22 20.57 -1.45
C LYS A 18 0.34 19.65 -0.63
N MET A 19 -0.44 20.22 0.28
CA MET A 19 -1.35 19.43 1.10
C MET A 19 -2.37 18.70 0.24
N LYS A 20 -2.95 19.37 -0.75
CA LYS A 20 -3.91 18.75 -1.67
C LYS A 20 -3.27 17.62 -2.45
N SER A 21 -2.07 17.84 -2.97
CA SER A 21 -1.35 16.82 -3.71
C SER A 21 -1.02 15.61 -2.83
N ASN A 22 -0.53 15.86 -1.62
CA ASN A 22 -0.21 14.80 -0.68
C ASN A 22 -1.45 14.04 -0.25
N ALA A 23 -2.55 14.74 -0.01
CA ALA A 23 -3.82 14.12 0.36
C ALA A 23 -4.35 13.23 -0.76
N PHE A 24 -4.22 13.69 -2.01
CA PHE A 24 -4.61 12.88 -3.16
C PHE A 24 -3.79 11.60 -3.24
N ARG A 25 -2.48 11.72 -3.10
CA ARG A 25 -1.59 10.56 -3.15
C ARG A 25 -1.86 9.59 -2.00
N ALA A 26 -2.02 10.12 -0.80
CA ALA A 26 -2.30 9.31 0.38
C ALA A 26 -3.65 8.62 0.27
N SER A 27 -4.68 9.33 -0.16
CA SER A 27 -6.00 8.74 -0.30
C SER A 27 -6.04 7.69 -1.41
N SER A 28 -5.28 7.88 -2.48
CA SER A 28 -5.16 6.88 -3.54
C SER A 28 -4.53 5.60 -3.01
N LEU A 29 -3.48 5.73 -2.22
CA LEU A 29 -2.84 4.58 -1.56
C LEU A 29 -3.82 3.86 -0.66
N LEU A 30 -4.49 4.59 0.21
CA LEU A 30 -5.45 4.00 1.15
C LEU A 30 -6.61 3.35 0.42
N LYS A 31 -7.08 3.96 -0.67
CA LYS A 31 -8.16 3.40 -1.47
C LYS A 31 -7.74 2.07 -2.10
N ALA A 32 -6.53 1.99 -2.62
CA ALA A 32 -6.02 0.75 -3.19
C ALA A 32 -5.88 -0.34 -2.14
N MET A 33 -5.57 0.03 -0.90
CA MET A 33 -5.45 -0.91 0.22
C MET A 33 -6.78 -1.24 0.88
N SER A 34 -7.84 -0.47 0.62
CA SER A 34 -9.13 -0.57 1.31
C SER A 34 -10.00 -1.69 0.76
N ASN A 35 -9.51 -2.91 0.92
CA ASN A 35 -10.22 -4.13 0.59
C ASN A 35 -9.56 -5.24 1.40
N GLN A 36 -10.37 -6.05 2.06
CA GLN A 36 -9.86 -7.08 2.97
C GLN A 36 -8.87 -8.01 2.27
N HIS A 37 -9.20 -8.47 1.08
CA HIS A 37 -8.36 -9.43 0.36
C HIS A 37 -7.07 -8.78 -0.16
N ARG A 38 -7.17 -7.56 -0.67
CA ARG A 38 -5.97 -6.87 -1.12
C ARG A 38 -5.04 -6.57 0.05
N LEU A 39 -5.61 -6.20 1.19
CA LEU A 39 -4.81 -5.97 2.38
C LEU A 39 -4.10 -7.26 2.82
N MET A 40 -4.79 -8.39 2.79
CA MET A 40 -4.19 -9.68 3.12
C MET A 40 -3.05 -10.05 2.17
N ILE A 41 -3.22 -9.78 0.88
CA ILE A 41 -2.16 -10.00 -0.10
C ILE A 41 -0.93 -9.18 0.24
N LEU A 42 -1.12 -7.89 0.50
CA LEU A 42 0.00 -7.01 0.83
C LEU A 42 0.71 -7.47 2.10
N CYS A 43 -0.04 -7.91 3.10
CA CYS A 43 0.53 -8.44 4.32
C CYS A 43 1.38 -9.69 4.05
N GLN A 44 0.94 -10.55 3.16
CA GLN A 44 1.69 -11.75 2.81
C GLN A 44 2.96 -11.44 2.02
N LEU A 45 2.95 -10.34 1.27
CA LEU A 45 4.11 -9.92 0.51
C LEU A 45 5.11 -9.10 1.33
N SER A 46 4.71 -8.63 2.50
CA SER A 46 5.57 -7.81 3.34
C SER A 46 6.90 -8.49 3.69
N PRO A 47 6.92 -9.79 4.05
CA PRO A 47 8.19 -10.46 4.34
C PRO A 47 9.05 -10.71 3.11
N GLY A 48 8.49 -10.77 1.92
CA GLY A 48 9.24 -11.06 0.70
C GLY A 48 8.34 -11.49 -0.43
N GLU A 49 8.92 -11.68 -1.60
CA GLU A 49 8.16 -12.01 -2.80
C GLU A 49 7.53 -13.39 -2.71
N LYS A 50 6.40 -13.54 -3.41
CA LYS A 50 5.67 -14.80 -3.49
C LYS A 50 5.04 -14.92 -4.87
N CYS A 51 4.92 -16.15 -5.34
CA CYS A 51 4.20 -16.44 -6.57
C CYS A 51 2.71 -16.66 -6.28
N VAL A 52 1.91 -16.74 -7.33
CA VAL A 52 0.45 -16.86 -7.18
C VAL A 52 0.07 -18.13 -6.42
N SER A 53 0.73 -19.25 -6.70
CA SER A 53 0.40 -20.51 -6.03
C SER A 53 0.66 -20.42 -4.52
N GLU A 54 1.74 -19.76 -4.11
CA GLU A 54 2.01 -19.54 -2.70
C GLU A 54 0.94 -18.67 -2.05
N LEU A 55 0.50 -17.63 -2.77
CA LEU A 55 -0.56 -16.76 -2.26
C LEU A 55 -1.90 -17.49 -2.16
N GLU A 56 -2.20 -18.36 -3.12
CA GLU A 56 -3.41 -19.18 -3.06
C GLU A 56 -3.43 -20.04 -1.80
N ASP A 57 -2.30 -20.62 -1.44
CA ASP A 57 -2.20 -21.47 -0.26
C ASP A 57 -2.37 -20.68 1.03
N LEU A 58 -2.01 -19.40 1.01
CA LEU A 58 -2.01 -18.55 2.20
C LEU A 58 -3.29 -17.74 2.36
N ILE A 59 -4.00 -17.52 1.27
CA ILE A 59 -5.20 -16.68 1.25
C ILE A 59 -6.32 -17.49 0.62
N ASP A 60 -7.46 -17.55 1.30
CA ASP A 60 -8.59 -18.35 0.84
C ASP A 60 -9.35 -17.60 -0.27
N LEU A 61 -8.77 -17.61 -1.45
CA LEU A 61 -9.36 -16.98 -2.63
C LEU A 61 -9.16 -17.89 -3.85
N SER A 62 -10.08 -17.84 -4.79
CA SER A 62 -9.89 -18.49 -6.07
C SER A 62 -8.74 -17.81 -6.82
N GLN A 63 -8.12 -18.56 -7.73
CA GLN A 63 -7.04 -18.01 -8.55
C GLN A 63 -7.53 -16.79 -9.35
N SER A 64 -8.75 -16.85 -9.85
CA SER A 64 -9.34 -15.77 -10.62
C SER A 64 -9.48 -14.50 -9.78
N ALA A 65 -10.02 -14.62 -8.57
CA ALA A 65 -10.17 -13.46 -7.68
C ALA A 65 -8.82 -12.91 -7.24
N LEU A 66 -7.89 -13.80 -6.92
CA LEU A 66 -6.53 -13.41 -6.54
C LEU A 66 -5.84 -12.65 -7.67
N SER A 67 -5.96 -13.15 -8.89
CA SER A 67 -5.35 -12.51 -10.06
C SER A 67 -5.93 -11.11 -10.30
N GLN A 68 -7.24 -10.94 -10.09
CA GLN A 68 -7.87 -9.63 -10.24
C GLN A 68 -7.35 -8.64 -9.20
N HIS A 69 -7.22 -9.08 -7.97
CA HIS A 69 -6.68 -8.22 -6.92
C HIS A 69 -5.22 -7.86 -7.18
N LEU A 70 -4.43 -8.82 -7.61
CA LEU A 70 -3.02 -8.57 -7.95
C LEU A 70 -2.89 -7.60 -9.12
N ALA A 71 -3.75 -7.73 -10.13
CA ALA A 71 -3.76 -6.80 -11.27
C ALA A 71 -4.08 -5.38 -10.81
N ARG A 72 -5.04 -5.23 -9.90
CA ARG A 72 -5.39 -3.92 -9.34
C ARG A 72 -4.22 -3.32 -8.56
N LEU A 73 -3.59 -4.12 -7.71
CA LEU A 73 -2.44 -3.67 -6.93
C LEU A 73 -1.26 -3.30 -7.80
N ARG A 74 -1.06 -4.04 -8.89
CA ARG A 74 0.01 -3.73 -9.84
C ARG A 74 -0.29 -2.44 -10.60
N ARG A 75 -1.53 -2.25 -11.04
CA ARG A 75 -1.95 -1.03 -11.72
C ARG A 75 -1.75 0.20 -10.85
N ASP A 76 -2.00 0.05 -9.54
CA ASP A 76 -1.88 1.14 -8.59
C ASP A 76 -0.45 1.25 -8.03
N ASN A 77 0.49 0.50 -8.58
CA ASN A 77 1.92 0.55 -8.24
C ASN A 77 2.23 0.17 -6.79
N LEU A 78 1.42 -0.70 -6.20
CA LEU A 78 1.69 -1.22 -4.85
C LEU A 78 2.47 -2.51 -4.89
N VAL A 79 2.41 -3.25 -6.00
CA VAL A 79 3.20 -4.45 -6.20
C VAL A 79 3.88 -4.39 -7.56
N LYS A 80 4.99 -5.10 -7.65
CA LYS A 80 5.73 -5.28 -8.89
C LYS A 80 5.95 -6.76 -9.10
N THR A 81 6.35 -7.12 -10.31
CA THR A 81 6.52 -8.52 -10.69
C THR A 81 7.92 -8.77 -11.19
N ARG A 82 8.33 -10.02 -11.03
CA ARG A 82 9.58 -10.53 -11.55
C ARG A 82 9.28 -11.92 -12.17
N ARG A 83 9.77 -12.16 -13.34
CA ARG A 83 9.59 -13.47 -13.97
C ARG A 83 10.87 -14.28 -13.84
N GLN A 84 10.72 -15.53 -13.43
CA GLN A 84 11.81 -16.50 -13.47
C GLN A 84 11.27 -17.76 -14.10
N ALA A 85 11.77 -18.11 -15.29
CA ALA A 85 11.22 -19.17 -16.12
C ALA A 85 9.73 -18.90 -16.40
N GLN A 86 8.84 -19.79 -16.01
CA GLN A 86 7.41 -19.62 -16.22
C GLN A 86 6.70 -19.10 -14.99
N THR A 87 7.44 -18.83 -13.93
CA THR A 87 6.86 -18.37 -12.66
C THR A 87 6.98 -16.88 -12.55
N ILE A 88 5.87 -16.24 -12.15
CA ILE A 88 5.83 -14.81 -11.88
C ILE A 88 5.78 -14.62 -10.36
N TYR A 89 6.71 -13.83 -9.85
CA TYR A 89 6.78 -13.49 -8.44
C TYR A 89 6.29 -12.07 -8.24
N TYR A 90 5.50 -11.87 -7.21
CA TYR A 90 4.99 -10.57 -6.82
C TYR A 90 5.70 -10.11 -5.56
N SER A 91 6.01 -8.82 -5.48
CA SER A 91 6.61 -8.22 -4.29
C SER A 91 6.07 -6.80 -4.13
N LEU A 92 6.22 -6.26 -2.94
CA LEU A 92 5.81 -4.88 -2.69
C LEU A 92 6.67 -3.92 -3.50
N ASP A 93 6.04 -2.88 -4.04
CA ASP A 93 6.70 -1.84 -4.80
C ASP A 93 6.70 -0.56 -3.98
N GLY A 94 7.89 -0.09 -3.61
CA GLY A 94 8.04 1.08 -2.76
C GLY A 94 7.85 0.74 -1.27
N GLU A 95 7.93 1.75 -0.45
CA GLU A 95 7.90 1.58 1.00
C GLU A 95 6.57 1.98 1.62
N GLU A 96 5.73 2.69 0.88
CA GLU A 96 4.52 3.29 1.42
C GLU A 96 3.55 2.24 1.97
N ALA A 97 3.23 1.23 1.15
CA ALA A 97 2.31 0.18 1.58
C ALA A 97 2.88 -0.61 2.75
N ASN A 98 4.17 -0.92 2.69
CA ASN A 98 4.82 -1.67 3.77
C ASN A 98 4.79 -0.89 5.08
N THR A 99 5.00 0.41 5.01
CA THR A 99 4.94 1.28 6.20
C THR A 99 3.55 1.27 6.80
N VAL A 100 2.52 1.41 5.96
CA VAL A 100 1.12 1.37 6.44
C VAL A 100 0.81 0.00 7.04
N ILE A 101 1.23 -1.08 6.38
CA ILE A 101 1.03 -2.44 6.89
C ILE A 101 1.68 -2.59 8.27
N SER A 102 2.87 -2.05 8.45
CA SER A 102 3.56 -2.11 9.74
C SER A 102 2.75 -1.45 10.84
N VAL A 103 2.16 -0.30 10.55
CA VAL A 103 1.29 0.41 11.51
C VAL A 103 0.06 -0.43 11.81
N LEU A 104 -0.58 -0.96 10.78
CA LEU A 104 -1.78 -1.78 10.96
C LEU A 104 -1.47 -3.06 11.73
N TYR A 105 -0.31 -3.65 11.50
CA TYR A 105 0.11 -4.81 12.27
C TYR A 105 0.21 -4.48 13.75
N LYS A 106 0.82 -3.35 14.10
CA LYS A 106 0.92 -2.90 15.47
C LYS A 106 -0.44 -2.68 16.12
N LEU A 107 -1.40 -2.17 15.32
CA LEU A 107 -2.73 -1.86 15.83
C LEU A 107 -3.60 -3.09 16.02
N TYR A 108 -3.51 -4.08 15.14
CA TYR A 108 -4.49 -5.16 15.08
C TYR A 108 -3.92 -6.56 15.28
N CYS A 109 -2.66 -6.79 14.90
CA CYS A 109 -2.08 -8.12 14.94
C CYS A 109 -1.19 -8.35 16.15
N ARG A 110 -0.69 -7.27 16.74
CA ARG A 110 0.13 -7.36 17.93
C ARG A 110 -0.77 -7.49 19.15
N THR A 111 -0.84 -8.69 19.71
CA THR A 111 -1.68 -8.92 20.88
C THR A 111 -0.92 -8.53 22.15
N PRO A 112 -1.62 -8.09 23.19
CA PRO A 112 -0.95 -7.80 24.47
C PRO A 112 -0.20 -9.00 25.03
N ASN A 113 -0.69 -10.21 24.81
CA ASN A 113 -0.05 -11.42 25.29
C ASN A 113 1.15 -11.81 24.44
N ALA A 114 1.18 -11.41 23.18
CA ALA A 114 2.32 -11.67 22.30
C ALA A 114 3.48 -10.75 22.63
N THR A 115 3.22 -9.71 23.39
CA THR A 115 4.20 -8.67 23.70
C THR A 115 4.35 -8.42 25.20
N PRO A 116 4.17 -9.38 26.04
CA PRO A 116 4.39 -9.13 27.46
C PRO A 116 5.85 -8.84 27.78
#